data_e9795d14d41ee725c0fa528140720fc2
#
_entry.id   e9795d14d41ee725c0fa528140720fc2
#
_cell.length_a   1.000
_cell.length_b   1.000
_cell.length_c   1.000
_cell.angle_alpha   90.00
_cell.angle_beta   90.00
_cell.angle_gamma   90.00
#
_symmetry.space_group_name_H-M   'P 1'
#
loop_
_entity.id
_entity.type
_entity.pdbx_description
1 polymer ?
#
loop_
_entity_poly.entity_id
_entity_poly.type
_entity_poly.pdbx_seq_one_letter_code
_entity_poly.pdbx_strand_id
1 'polypeptide(L)'
;MTYEVKSLNEECGVFGIWGHPQAAQVTYFGLHSLQHRGQEGAGILANDGGQLCRHRGTGLIAEVFKNPADLEALTGTAAIGHVRYATSGSASINNIQPFLFDFADMQVGLAHNGNLTNAVSLKAELEKNGSIFSSSSDTEILMHLIRRSHNPDFIGKIKEALNTVKGGFAYLIMLEDKLVAALDPNGFRPLSIGKMKNGAWVVASETCAFEVVGADWVRDVEPGEIVVIDDSGIQYDSYTRDTQLAVCSMEYVYFARPDSVIHGVNVHTARKNMGRRLAQEFQHEADIVVGVPNSSLSAAMGFAEESGLPNEMGLIKNQYTQRTFIQPTQELREQGVRMKLSAVSSVVKGKRVVMIDDSIVRGTTSRRIVQLLRDAGAKEVHVAIGSPELKYPCFYGIDIQTRRELISANHSVDEVCEIIGADSLTCLSLEGMIEAIGIETDAPKGGLCVAYFDGEFPTPLYDYEEEYLRSLEEKTSFYIENVK
;
A
#
# COMPACT_ATOMS: atom_id res chain seq x y z
N MET A 1 15.96 23.25 1.92
CA MET A 1 15.38 21.93 1.59
C MET A 1 13.88 22.11 1.48
N THR A 2 13.32 21.94 0.28
CA THR A 2 11.89 22.12 0.00
C THR A 2 11.18 20.83 0.39
N TYR A 3 10.44 20.87 1.50
CA TYR A 3 9.59 19.74 1.91
C TYR A 3 8.37 19.68 0.99
N GLU A 4 8.27 18.61 0.20
CA GLU A 4 7.01 18.22 -0.44
C GLU A 4 6.01 17.87 0.65
N VAL A 5 4.76 18.33 0.49
CA VAL A 5 3.63 17.89 1.31
C VAL A 5 3.32 16.46 0.89
N LYS A 6 3.92 15.48 1.57
CA LYS A 6 3.60 14.06 1.36
C LYS A 6 2.36 13.71 2.19
N SER A 7 1.29 13.26 1.53
CA SER A 7 0.20 12.48 2.13
C SER A 7 0.71 11.08 2.48
N LEU A 8 -0.11 10.24 3.13
CA LEU A 8 0.12 8.80 3.16
C LEU A 8 0.43 8.34 1.75
N ASN A 9 1.59 7.73 1.56
CA ASN A 9 2.08 7.36 0.26
C ASN A 9 1.88 5.86 0.06
N GLU A 10 1.50 5.53 -1.15
CA GLU A 10 1.02 4.25 -1.64
C GLU A 10 2.12 3.18 -1.55
N GLU A 11 1.70 1.94 -1.58
CA GLU A 11 2.55 0.76 -1.58
C GLU A 11 2.67 0.21 -3.00
N CYS A 12 3.72 -0.59 -3.25
CA CYS A 12 3.89 -1.30 -4.52
C CYS A 12 2.74 -2.30 -4.78
N GLY A 13 2.52 -2.65 -6.05
CA GLY A 13 1.61 -3.71 -6.46
C GLY A 13 2.29 -4.70 -7.40
N VAL A 14 2.00 -5.99 -7.21
CA VAL A 14 2.52 -7.07 -8.05
C VAL A 14 1.38 -7.81 -8.75
N PHE A 15 1.64 -8.26 -9.97
CA PHE A 15 0.74 -9.11 -10.75
C PHE A 15 1.56 -10.19 -11.48
N GLY A 16 1.09 -11.43 -11.48
CA GLY A 16 1.71 -12.55 -12.21
C GLY A 16 0.67 -13.40 -12.91
N ILE A 17 1.05 -14.00 -14.04
CA ILE A 17 0.20 -14.89 -14.81
C ILE A 17 1.02 -16.02 -15.43
N TRP A 18 0.43 -17.24 -15.48
CA TRP A 18 0.98 -18.43 -16.11
C TRP A 18 -0.05 -19.15 -16.97
N GLY A 19 0.33 -19.52 -18.20
CA GLY A 19 -0.51 -20.32 -19.08
C GLY A 19 -1.47 -19.49 -19.96
N HIS A 20 -1.18 -18.23 -20.27
CA HIS A 20 -2.00 -17.38 -21.12
C HIS A 20 -1.23 -16.90 -22.36
N PRO A 21 -1.75 -17.07 -23.60
CA PRO A 21 -1.02 -16.69 -24.83
C PRO A 21 -0.75 -15.18 -24.97
N GLN A 22 -1.46 -14.34 -24.23
CA GLN A 22 -1.28 -12.89 -24.16
C GLN A 22 -0.89 -12.46 -22.75
N ALA A 23 0.08 -13.15 -22.13
CA ALA A 23 0.42 -12.94 -20.72
C ALA A 23 0.82 -11.49 -20.39
N ALA A 24 1.63 -10.86 -21.25
CA ALA A 24 2.06 -9.47 -21.06
C ALA A 24 0.88 -8.47 -21.11
N GLN A 25 -0.07 -8.66 -22.03
CA GLN A 25 -1.27 -7.81 -22.16
C GLN A 25 -2.18 -7.95 -20.95
N VAL A 26 -2.40 -9.19 -20.47
CA VAL A 26 -3.18 -9.45 -19.26
C VAL A 26 -2.49 -8.81 -18.04
N THR A 27 -1.17 -8.94 -17.95
CA THR A 27 -0.38 -8.28 -16.90
C THR A 27 -0.50 -6.76 -16.95
N TYR A 28 -0.48 -6.15 -18.14
CA TYR A 28 -0.72 -4.71 -18.31
C TYR A 28 -2.06 -4.28 -17.73
N PHE A 29 -3.16 -4.99 -18.01
CA PHE A 29 -4.47 -4.67 -17.46
C PHE A 29 -4.55 -4.91 -15.94
N GLY A 30 -3.93 -5.99 -15.46
CA GLY A 30 -3.81 -6.26 -14.01
C GLY A 30 -3.09 -5.12 -13.29
N LEU A 31 -1.94 -4.67 -13.81
CA LEU A 31 -1.19 -3.55 -13.25
C LEU A 31 -1.94 -2.21 -13.35
N HIS A 32 -2.68 -1.99 -14.43
CA HIS A 32 -3.52 -0.80 -14.57
C HIS A 32 -4.58 -0.75 -13.47
N SER A 33 -5.15 -1.90 -13.11
CA SER A 33 -6.08 -2.03 -11.99
C SER A 33 -5.41 -1.76 -10.62
N LEU A 34 -4.12 -2.07 -10.49
CA LEU A 34 -3.31 -1.85 -9.29
C LEU A 34 -2.56 -0.50 -9.30
N GLN A 35 -2.83 0.40 -10.26
CA GLN A 35 -2.09 1.66 -10.41
C GLN A 35 -2.19 2.58 -9.18
N HIS A 36 -3.26 2.47 -8.39
CA HIS A 36 -3.40 3.20 -7.12
C HIS A 36 -2.31 2.86 -6.11
N ARG A 37 -1.70 1.66 -6.20
CA ARG A 37 -0.63 1.22 -5.30
C ARG A 37 0.75 1.81 -5.64
N GLY A 38 0.98 2.22 -6.91
CA GLY A 38 2.27 2.77 -7.30
C GLY A 38 2.17 3.62 -8.57
N GLN A 39 2.74 4.83 -8.55
CA GLN A 39 2.64 5.81 -9.64
C GLN A 39 3.99 6.33 -10.15
N GLU A 40 5.12 5.88 -9.56
CA GLU A 40 6.44 6.39 -9.90
C GLU A 40 7.16 5.61 -10.98
N GLY A 41 6.77 4.36 -11.15
CA GLY A 41 7.32 3.49 -12.18
C GLY A 41 6.55 2.21 -12.32
N ALA A 42 6.67 1.58 -13.48
CA ALA A 42 6.04 0.30 -13.78
C ALA A 42 6.93 -0.54 -14.68
N GLY A 43 6.72 -1.84 -14.66
CA GLY A 43 7.41 -2.76 -15.57
C GLY A 43 6.69 -4.10 -15.68
N ILE A 44 6.96 -4.77 -16.80
CA ILE A 44 6.50 -6.12 -17.12
C ILE A 44 7.71 -6.94 -17.59
N LEU A 45 7.79 -8.17 -17.10
CA LEU A 45 8.72 -9.19 -17.56
C LEU A 45 7.90 -10.37 -18.06
N ALA A 46 8.11 -10.75 -19.31
CA ALA A 46 7.45 -11.89 -19.96
C ALA A 46 8.42 -13.05 -20.15
N ASN A 47 7.88 -14.26 -20.16
CA ASN A 47 8.60 -15.51 -20.38
C ASN A 47 8.08 -16.18 -21.65
N ASP A 48 8.95 -16.26 -22.65
CA ASP A 48 8.70 -16.91 -23.93
C ASP A 48 9.57 -18.18 -24.04
N GLY A 49 9.01 -19.31 -23.62
CA GLY A 49 9.69 -20.61 -23.71
C GLY A 49 11.02 -20.69 -22.97
N GLY A 50 11.16 -19.97 -21.86
CA GLY A 50 12.37 -19.92 -21.03
C GLY A 50 13.25 -18.66 -21.27
N GLN A 51 13.00 -17.91 -22.34
CA GLN A 51 13.66 -16.62 -22.55
C GLN A 51 12.87 -15.51 -21.85
N LEU A 52 13.50 -14.81 -20.91
CA LEU A 52 12.90 -13.71 -20.19
C LEU A 52 13.18 -12.37 -20.87
N CYS A 53 12.12 -11.64 -21.22
CA CYS A 53 12.18 -10.30 -21.80
C CYS A 53 11.49 -9.29 -20.89
N ARG A 54 12.07 -8.09 -20.74
CA ARG A 54 11.55 -7.07 -19.82
C ARG A 54 11.46 -5.70 -20.46
N HIS A 55 10.34 -4.99 -20.18
CA HIS A 55 10.22 -3.55 -20.41
C HIS A 55 9.79 -2.86 -19.12
N ARG A 56 10.44 -1.73 -18.76
CA ARG A 56 10.14 -0.94 -17.56
C ARG A 56 10.49 0.53 -17.75
N GLY A 57 9.82 1.41 -17.00
CA GLY A 57 10.06 2.85 -17.07
C GLY A 57 9.51 3.59 -15.86
N THR A 58 9.82 4.87 -15.78
CA THR A 58 9.25 5.81 -14.81
C THR A 58 7.89 6.30 -15.25
N GLY A 59 6.97 6.54 -14.31
CA GLY A 59 5.61 7.02 -14.56
C GLY A 59 4.56 5.93 -14.43
N LEU A 60 3.33 6.27 -14.84
CA LEU A 60 2.19 5.35 -14.83
C LEU A 60 2.37 4.25 -15.86
N ILE A 61 1.71 3.10 -15.66
CA ILE A 61 1.79 1.97 -16.62
C ILE A 61 1.44 2.40 -18.05
N ALA A 62 0.44 3.26 -18.23
CA ALA A 62 0.04 3.77 -19.54
C ALA A 62 1.08 4.73 -20.18
N GLU A 63 1.91 5.37 -19.36
CA GLU A 63 3.01 6.21 -19.84
C GLU A 63 4.23 5.38 -20.22
N VAL A 64 4.54 4.35 -19.43
CA VAL A 64 5.63 3.40 -19.69
C VAL A 64 5.39 2.59 -20.97
N PHE A 65 4.15 2.16 -21.20
CA PHE A 65 3.73 1.41 -22.40
C PHE A 65 2.96 2.28 -23.39
N LYS A 66 3.36 3.56 -23.53
CA LYS A 66 2.73 4.49 -24.49
C LYS A 66 2.85 4.05 -25.94
N ASN A 67 3.96 3.40 -26.29
CA ASN A 67 4.15 2.79 -27.60
C ASN A 67 3.66 1.33 -27.56
N PRO A 68 2.61 0.95 -28.32
CA PRO A 68 2.10 -0.42 -28.34
C PRO A 68 3.17 -1.48 -28.66
N ALA A 69 4.18 -1.13 -29.47
CA ALA A 69 5.28 -2.03 -29.82
C ALA A 69 6.08 -2.50 -28.59
N ASP A 70 6.16 -1.69 -27.53
CA ASP A 70 6.87 -2.07 -26.30
C ASP A 70 6.17 -3.20 -25.56
N LEU A 71 4.84 -3.27 -25.63
CA LEU A 71 4.04 -4.34 -25.06
C LEU A 71 3.99 -5.56 -26.01
N GLU A 72 3.90 -5.33 -27.31
CA GLU A 72 3.89 -6.39 -28.34
C GLU A 72 5.22 -7.17 -28.39
N ALA A 73 6.33 -6.52 -28.05
CA ALA A 73 7.64 -7.15 -27.95
C ALA A 73 7.78 -8.13 -26.77
N LEU A 74 6.86 -8.07 -25.79
CA LEU A 74 6.83 -8.96 -24.64
C LEU A 74 5.99 -10.19 -24.96
N THR A 75 6.58 -11.14 -25.68
CA THR A 75 5.93 -12.40 -26.09
C THR A 75 5.99 -13.46 -24.97
N GLY A 76 5.20 -14.51 -25.11
CA GLY A 76 5.21 -15.68 -24.24
C GLY A 76 3.91 -15.93 -23.49
N THR A 77 3.90 -17.02 -22.71
CA THR A 77 2.70 -17.52 -22.03
C THR A 77 2.68 -17.25 -20.52
N ALA A 78 3.73 -16.65 -20.00
CA ALA A 78 3.80 -16.23 -18.60
C ALA A 78 4.38 -14.83 -18.47
N ALA A 79 3.98 -14.08 -17.45
CA ALA A 79 4.53 -12.76 -17.18
C ALA A 79 4.38 -12.39 -15.69
N ILE A 80 5.28 -11.53 -15.22
CA ILE A 80 5.14 -10.81 -13.95
C ILE A 80 5.25 -9.32 -14.17
N GLY A 81 4.56 -8.55 -13.35
CA GLY A 81 4.56 -7.11 -13.43
C GLY A 81 4.58 -6.44 -12.06
N HIS A 82 4.98 -5.18 -12.06
CA HIS A 82 5.10 -4.37 -10.86
C HIS A 82 4.73 -2.92 -11.13
N VAL A 83 3.98 -2.31 -10.22
CA VAL A 83 3.81 -0.86 -10.11
C VAL A 83 4.51 -0.39 -8.84
N ARG A 84 5.37 0.63 -8.99
CA ARG A 84 6.26 1.08 -7.93
C ARG A 84 5.78 2.35 -7.28
N TYR A 85 5.85 2.34 -5.94
CA TYR A 85 6.02 3.52 -5.11
C TYR A 85 7.38 3.45 -4.41
N ALA A 86 8.12 4.56 -4.26
CA ALA A 86 9.44 4.57 -3.62
C ALA A 86 9.31 4.62 -2.09
N THR A 87 9.32 3.48 -1.44
CA THR A 87 9.44 3.36 0.02
C THR A 87 10.90 3.43 0.48
N SER A 88 11.81 2.90 -0.33
CA SER A 88 13.26 2.96 -0.12
C SER A 88 14.00 3.14 -1.45
N GLY A 89 15.13 3.85 -1.43
CA GLY A 89 15.97 4.08 -2.59
C GLY A 89 15.58 5.28 -3.45
N SER A 90 16.50 5.72 -4.32
CA SER A 90 16.27 6.86 -5.24
C SER A 90 15.23 6.54 -6.32
N ALA A 91 14.63 7.57 -6.92
CA ALA A 91 13.75 7.47 -8.11
C ALA A 91 14.52 7.04 -9.38
N SER A 92 15.49 6.15 -9.25
CA SER A 92 16.31 5.64 -10.34
C SER A 92 15.57 4.53 -11.07
N ILE A 93 15.70 4.50 -12.39
CA ILE A 93 15.22 3.40 -13.24
C ILE A 93 15.78 2.04 -12.81
N ASN A 94 16.95 2.02 -12.15
CA ASN A 94 17.57 0.80 -11.64
C ASN A 94 16.76 0.14 -10.52
N ASN A 95 15.92 0.90 -9.82
CA ASN A 95 15.04 0.41 -8.75
C ASN A 95 13.64 0.01 -9.25
N ILE A 96 13.32 0.24 -10.53
CA ILE A 96 12.03 -0.15 -11.10
C ILE A 96 12.03 -1.64 -11.38
N GLN A 97 11.03 -2.32 -10.86
CA GLN A 97 10.83 -3.76 -11.01
C GLN A 97 9.87 -4.07 -12.18
N PRO A 98 9.82 -5.35 -12.66
CA PRO A 98 10.58 -6.51 -12.21
C PRO A 98 12.08 -6.41 -12.48
N PHE A 99 12.90 -6.96 -11.60
CA PHE A 99 14.31 -7.19 -11.87
C PHE A 99 14.48 -8.41 -12.76
N LEU A 100 15.52 -8.39 -13.59
CA LEU A 100 15.96 -9.52 -14.40
C LEU A 100 17.43 -9.77 -14.10
N PHE A 101 17.74 -10.98 -13.67
CA PHE A 101 19.08 -11.44 -13.34
C PHE A 101 19.49 -12.54 -14.31
N ASP A 102 20.66 -12.37 -14.93
CA ASP A 102 21.29 -13.37 -15.78
C ASP A 102 22.32 -14.14 -14.98
N PHE A 103 22.07 -15.42 -14.75
CA PHE A 103 23.05 -16.35 -14.25
C PHE A 103 23.69 -17.12 -15.41
N ALA A 104 24.79 -17.81 -15.16
CA ALA A 104 25.49 -18.53 -16.22
C ALA A 104 24.64 -19.64 -16.89
N ASP A 105 23.66 -20.14 -16.18
CA ASP A 105 22.86 -21.31 -16.51
C ASP A 105 21.34 -21.03 -16.59
N MET A 106 20.86 -19.85 -16.18
CA MET A 106 19.44 -19.49 -16.21
C MET A 106 19.18 -18.01 -16.01
N GLN A 107 18.00 -17.56 -16.41
CA GLN A 107 17.46 -16.23 -16.11
C GLN A 107 16.43 -16.30 -14.99
N VAL A 108 16.39 -15.25 -14.15
CA VAL A 108 15.40 -15.12 -13.07
C VAL A 108 14.80 -13.72 -13.06
N GLY A 109 13.48 -13.64 -13.12
CA GLY A 109 12.71 -12.41 -12.91
C GLY A 109 12.25 -12.29 -11.47
N LEU A 110 12.22 -11.06 -10.91
CA LEU A 110 11.82 -10.83 -9.51
C LEU A 110 11.02 -9.56 -9.37
N ALA A 111 9.85 -9.67 -8.71
CA ALA A 111 9.04 -8.54 -8.27
C ALA A 111 8.69 -8.68 -6.77
N HIS A 112 8.66 -7.55 -6.07
CA HIS A 112 8.51 -7.49 -4.62
C HIS A 112 7.60 -6.33 -4.21
N ASN A 113 6.63 -6.61 -3.36
CA ASN A 113 5.85 -5.64 -2.62
C ASN A 113 6.15 -5.80 -1.13
N GLY A 114 6.74 -4.78 -0.48
CA GLY A 114 7.07 -4.79 0.93
C GLY A 114 8.38 -4.08 1.27
N ASN A 115 8.91 -4.35 2.46
CA ASN A 115 10.19 -3.83 2.95
C ASN A 115 10.85 -4.82 3.90
N LEU A 116 12.13 -5.07 3.71
CA LEU A 116 12.92 -5.97 4.56
C LEU A 116 13.51 -5.20 5.74
N THR A 117 13.23 -5.67 6.96
CA THR A 117 13.70 -5.04 8.20
C THR A 117 15.16 -5.36 8.54
N ASN A 118 15.77 -6.36 7.89
CA ASN A 118 17.19 -6.72 8.02
C ASN A 118 17.99 -6.49 6.73
N ALA A 119 17.51 -5.58 5.87
CA ALA A 119 18.13 -5.32 4.57
C ALA A 119 19.55 -4.74 4.66
N VAL A 120 19.78 -3.81 5.60
CA VAL A 120 21.05 -3.09 5.73
C VAL A 120 22.16 -4.04 6.19
N SER A 121 21.89 -4.83 7.23
CA SER A 121 22.85 -5.81 7.77
C SER A 121 23.15 -6.91 6.76
N LEU A 122 22.12 -7.47 6.08
CA LEU A 122 22.31 -8.49 5.06
C LEU A 122 23.09 -7.96 3.86
N LYS A 123 22.81 -6.75 3.40
CA LYS A 123 23.53 -6.12 2.28
C LYS A 123 25.02 -5.96 2.63
N ALA A 124 25.32 -5.43 3.81
CA ALA A 124 26.70 -5.25 4.28
C ALA A 124 27.48 -6.58 4.36
N GLU A 125 26.82 -7.64 4.83
CA GLU A 125 27.40 -8.99 4.87
C GLU A 125 27.66 -9.54 3.46
N LEU A 126 26.69 -9.42 2.56
CA LEU A 126 26.80 -9.88 1.18
C LEU A 126 27.90 -9.13 0.42
N GLU A 127 28.02 -7.80 0.58
CA GLU A 127 29.08 -6.97 -0.02
C GLU A 127 30.46 -7.37 0.52
N LYS A 128 30.60 -7.55 1.83
CA LYS A 128 31.85 -8.06 2.45
C LYS A 128 32.28 -9.39 1.87
N ASN A 129 31.32 -10.22 1.48
CA ASN A 129 31.55 -11.52 0.85
C ASN A 129 31.61 -11.45 -0.69
N GLY A 130 31.77 -10.26 -1.28
CA GLY A 130 32.02 -10.04 -2.70
C GLY A 130 30.77 -9.94 -3.58
N SER A 131 29.56 -9.75 -3.04
CA SER A 131 28.38 -9.43 -3.84
C SER A 131 28.47 -7.99 -4.38
N ILE A 132 28.03 -7.79 -5.60
CA ILE A 132 27.94 -6.48 -6.26
C ILE A 132 26.47 -6.19 -6.52
N PHE A 133 25.95 -5.10 -5.95
CA PHE A 133 24.57 -4.68 -6.13
C PHE A 133 24.45 -3.69 -7.29
N SER A 134 23.44 -3.89 -8.12
CA SER A 134 23.10 -3.02 -9.26
C SER A 134 22.08 -1.95 -8.92
N SER A 135 21.37 -2.13 -7.78
CA SER A 135 20.32 -1.25 -7.31
C SER A 135 20.50 -0.89 -5.82
N SER A 136 19.74 0.08 -5.35
CA SER A 136 19.60 0.39 -3.92
C SER A 136 18.38 -0.30 -3.28
N SER A 137 17.65 -1.12 -4.03
CA SER A 137 16.47 -1.84 -3.56
C SER A 137 16.87 -3.03 -2.67
N ASP A 138 16.13 -3.23 -1.59
CA ASP A 138 16.23 -4.40 -0.71
C ASP A 138 15.86 -5.71 -1.43
N THR A 139 15.02 -5.62 -2.46
CA THR A 139 14.57 -6.76 -3.29
C THR A 139 15.74 -7.56 -3.87
N GLU A 140 16.85 -6.90 -4.25
CA GLU A 140 18.01 -7.55 -4.85
C GLU A 140 18.72 -8.52 -3.89
N ILE A 141 18.56 -8.31 -2.57
CA ILE A 141 19.16 -9.15 -1.52
C ILE A 141 18.71 -10.61 -1.67
N LEU A 142 17.42 -10.84 -1.94
CA LEU A 142 16.87 -12.18 -2.08
C LEU A 142 17.62 -12.98 -3.16
N MET A 143 17.95 -12.35 -4.30
CA MET A 143 18.67 -13.00 -5.39
C MET A 143 20.09 -13.39 -5.01
N HIS A 144 20.80 -12.52 -4.27
CA HIS A 144 22.14 -12.86 -3.77
C HIS A 144 22.12 -14.03 -2.78
N LEU A 145 21.08 -14.11 -1.92
CA LEU A 145 20.90 -15.23 -1.01
C LEU A 145 20.61 -16.53 -1.77
N ILE A 146 19.68 -16.51 -2.74
CA ILE A 146 19.37 -17.66 -3.60
C ILE A 146 20.62 -18.16 -4.31
N ARG A 147 21.43 -17.26 -4.87
CA ARG A 147 22.66 -17.62 -5.61
C ARG A 147 23.71 -18.26 -4.71
N ARG A 148 23.76 -17.89 -3.44
CA ARG A 148 24.73 -18.41 -2.46
C ARG A 148 24.28 -19.71 -1.80
N SER A 149 23.01 -20.07 -1.90
CA SER A 149 22.52 -21.33 -1.34
C SER A 149 23.16 -22.53 -2.06
N HIS A 150 23.53 -23.53 -1.27
CA HIS A 150 24.07 -24.79 -1.73
C HIS A 150 23.01 -25.89 -1.91
N ASN A 151 21.74 -25.56 -1.72
CA ASN A 151 20.65 -26.50 -1.94
C ASN A 151 20.66 -26.96 -3.40
N PRO A 152 20.55 -28.27 -3.68
CA PRO A 152 20.57 -28.80 -5.05
C PRO A 152 19.30 -28.42 -5.84
N ASP A 153 18.17 -28.23 -5.15
CA ASP A 153 16.88 -27.84 -5.76
C ASP A 153 16.69 -26.32 -5.70
N PHE A 154 16.25 -25.71 -6.81
CA PHE A 154 16.09 -24.26 -6.88
C PHE A 154 14.98 -23.74 -5.96
N ILE A 155 13.87 -24.47 -5.80
CA ILE A 155 12.81 -24.11 -4.85
C ILE A 155 13.36 -24.19 -3.41
N GLY A 156 14.20 -25.19 -3.12
CA GLY A 156 14.94 -25.27 -1.85
C GLY A 156 15.83 -24.06 -1.60
N LYS A 157 16.53 -23.54 -2.63
CA LYS A 157 17.32 -22.28 -2.52
C LYS A 157 16.44 -21.09 -2.20
N ILE A 158 15.27 -20.98 -2.84
CA ILE A 158 14.30 -19.91 -2.56
C ILE A 158 13.85 -20.01 -1.10
N LYS A 159 13.46 -21.19 -0.63
CA LYS A 159 13.03 -21.39 0.77
C LYS A 159 14.10 -20.99 1.80
N GLU A 160 15.37 -21.35 1.57
CA GLU A 160 16.47 -20.94 2.43
C GLU A 160 16.65 -19.43 2.46
N ALA A 161 16.58 -18.77 1.30
CA ALA A 161 16.67 -17.32 1.19
C ALA A 161 15.49 -16.61 1.89
N LEU A 162 14.24 -17.10 1.70
CA LEU A 162 13.04 -16.57 2.36
C LEU A 162 13.11 -16.69 3.89
N ASN A 163 13.71 -17.76 4.43
CA ASN A 163 13.91 -17.90 5.87
C ASN A 163 14.98 -16.92 6.43
N THR A 164 15.86 -16.42 5.58
CA THR A 164 16.93 -15.48 5.97
C THR A 164 16.45 -14.05 6.00
N VAL A 165 15.65 -13.61 5.03
CA VAL A 165 15.08 -12.27 4.99
C VAL A 165 13.99 -12.08 6.05
N LYS A 166 13.88 -10.87 6.61
CA LYS A 166 12.92 -10.51 7.65
C LYS A 166 12.18 -9.23 7.24
N GLY A 167 10.93 -9.08 7.68
CA GLY A 167 10.07 -7.94 7.36
C GLY A 167 8.81 -8.34 6.60
N GLY A 168 8.16 -7.37 5.97
CA GLY A 168 6.97 -7.61 5.15
C GLY A 168 7.34 -7.81 3.69
N PHE A 169 6.87 -8.90 3.07
CA PHE A 169 7.10 -9.14 1.65
C PHE A 169 6.05 -10.04 0.98
N ALA A 170 5.70 -9.67 -0.24
CA ALA A 170 5.03 -10.52 -1.22
C ALA A 170 5.92 -10.57 -2.47
N TYR A 171 6.50 -11.73 -2.76
CA TYR A 171 7.39 -11.94 -3.89
C TYR A 171 6.70 -12.66 -5.04
N LEU A 172 7.00 -12.23 -6.27
CA LEU A 172 6.79 -13.01 -7.50
C LEU A 172 8.15 -13.28 -8.14
N ILE A 173 8.47 -14.54 -8.39
CA ILE A 173 9.73 -14.98 -8.98
C ILE A 173 9.39 -15.75 -10.25
N MET A 174 9.87 -15.24 -11.40
CA MET A 174 9.72 -15.89 -12.70
C MET A 174 10.99 -16.67 -13.02
N LEU A 175 10.85 -17.97 -13.16
CA LEU A 175 11.87 -18.87 -13.67
C LEU A 175 11.54 -19.23 -15.11
N GLU A 176 12.45 -19.93 -15.78
CA GLU A 176 12.27 -20.36 -17.16
C GLU A 176 11.05 -21.27 -17.35
N ASP A 177 10.75 -22.12 -16.36
CA ASP A 177 9.74 -23.17 -16.41
C ASP A 177 8.61 -23.02 -15.37
N LYS A 178 8.62 -21.96 -14.53
CA LYS A 178 7.62 -21.77 -13.48
C LYS A 178 7.52 -20.35 -12.96
N LEU A 179 6.36 -20.00 -12.41
CA LEU A 179 6.10 -18.82 -11.61
C LEU A 179 6.02 -19.23 -10.14
N VAL A 180 6.78 -18.55 -9.28
CA VAL A 180 6.76 -18.76 -7.84
C VAL A 180 6.20 -17.50 -7.17
N ALA A 181 5.24 -17.68 -6.27
CA ALA A 181 4.77 -16.65 -5.36
C ALA A 181 5.11 -17.02 -3.91
N ALA A 182 5.51 -16.04 -3.11
CA ALA A 182 5.82 -16.27 -1.70
C ALA A 182 5.38 -15.11 -0.83
N LEU A 183 4.86 -15.41 0.37
CA LEU A 183 4.36 -14.43 1.33
C LEU A 183 5.15 -14.52 2.63
N ASP A 184 5.39 -13.36 3.27
CA ASP A 184 6.06 -13.30 4.57
C ASP A 184 5.32 -14.10 5.66
N PRO A 185 6.01 -14.45 6.79
CA PRO A 185 5.40 -15.29 7.83
C PRO A 185 4.23 -14.66 8.58
N ASN A 186 3.97 -13.36 8.37
CA ASN A 186 2.88 -12.62 9.00
C ASN A 186 1.78 -12.23 8.00
N GLY A 187 2.02 -12.38 6.69
CA GLY A 187 1.08 -11.95 5.67
C GLY A 187 0.81 -10.45 5.69
N PHE A 188 1.85 -9.63 5.95
CA PHE A 188 1.70 -8.18 6.04
C PHE A 188 1.11 -7.57 4.78
N ARG A 189 1.49 -8.12 3.61
CA ARG A 189 1.03 -7.66 2.31
C ARG A 189 0.01 -8.63 1.72
N PRO A 190 -1.11 -8.13 1.18
CA PRO A 190 -2.08 -9.01 0.54
C PRO A 190 -1.48 -9.65 -0.73
N LEU A 191 -1.79 -10.91 -0.94
CA LEU A 191 -1.46 -11.66 -2.14
C LEU A 191 -2.51 -12.73 -2.38
N SER A 192 -3.19 -12.67 -3.52
CA SER A 192 -4.31 -13.57 -3.83
C SER A 192 -4.05 -14.35 -5.12
N ILE A 193 -4.64 -15.53 -5.21
CA ILE A 193 -4.57 -16.44 -6.36
C ILE A 193 -5.93 -16.47 -7.04
N GLY A 194 -5.93 -16.33 -8.36
CA GLY A 194 -7.10 -16.46 -9.21
C GLY A 194 -6.85 -17.42 -10.37
N LYS A 195 -7.93 -17.85 -11.03
CA LYS A 195 -7.89 -18.71 -12.19
C LYS A 195 -8.79 -18.18 -13.29
N MET A 196 -8.26 -18.05 -14.50
CA MET A 196 -9.01 -17.65 -15.68
C MET A 196 -9.78 -18.82 -16.28
N LYS A 197 -10.84 -18.54 -17.05
CA LYS A 197 -11.68 -19.57 -17.72
C LYS A 197 -10.91 -20.45 -18.70
N ASN A 198 -9.83 -19.96 -19.28
CA ASN A 198 -8.95 -20.73 -20.17
C ASN A 198 -7.96 -21.62 -19.40
N GLY A 199 -8.00 -21.61 -18.06
CA GLY A 199 -7.15 -22.43 -17.20
C GLY A 199 -5.88 -21.72 -16.70
N ALA A 200 -5.56 -20.51 -17.20
CA ALA A 200 -4.40 -19.73 -16.76
C ALA A 200 -4.53 -19.35 -15.27
N TRP A 201 -3.42 -19.41 -14.54
CA TRP A 201 -3.32 -18.98 -13.17
C TRP A 201 -2.85 -17.52 -13.08
N VAL A 202 -3.45 -16.76 -12.17
CA VAL A 202 -3.05 -15.39 -11.86
C VAL A 202 -2.76 -15.22 -10.39
N VAL A 203 -1.80 -14.35 -10.07
CA VAL A 203 -1.46 -13.95 -8.70
C VAL A 203 -1.41 -12.43 -8.66
N ALA A 204 -2.04 -11.80 -7.69
CA ALA A 204 -2.07 -10.34 -7.59
C ALA A 204 -2.10 -9.85 -6.15
N SER A 205 -1.60 -8.64 -5.92
CA SER A 205 -1.69 -7.96 -4.63
C SER A 205 -3.13 -7.73 -4.18
N GLU A 206 -4.06 -7.49 -5.13
CA GLU A 206 -5.47 -7.27 -4.81
C GLU A 206 -6.39 -7.98 -5.79
N THR A 207 -7.54 -8.43 -5.27
CA THR A 207 -8.57 -9.14 -6.06
C THR A 207 -9.27 -8.26 -7.09
N CYS A 208 -9.24 -6.92 -6.95
CA CYS A 208 -9.75 -6.00 -7.97
C CYS A 208 -9.07 -6.17 -9.34
N ALA A 209 -7.85 -6.70 -9.37
CA ALA A 209 -7.16 -7.02 -10.62
C ALA A 209 -7.80 -8.22 -11.33
N PHE A 210 -8.37 -9.17 -10.60
CA PHE A 210 -8.98 -10.37 -11.18
C PHE A 210 -10.22 -10.07 -12.00
N GLU A 211 -11.09 -9.17 -11.51
CA GLU A 211 -12.30 -8.78 -12.27
C GLU A 211 -11.93 -8.17 -13.63
N VAL A 212 -10.90 -7.33 -13.67
CA VAL A 212 -10.47 -6.67 -14.91
C VAL A 212 -9.91 -7.66 -15.93
N VAL A 213 -9.19 -8.69 -15.46
CA VAL A 213 -8.60 -9.71 -16.37
C VAL A 213 -9.51 -10.92 -16.61
N GLY A 214 -10.68 -10.99 -15.97
CA GLY A 214 -11.63 -12.09 -16.11
C GLY A 214 -11.18 -13.38 -15.42
N ALA A 215 -10.53 -13.25 -14.26
CA ALA A 215 -10.16 -14.39 -13.41
C ALA A 215 -11.11 -14.51 -12.22
N ASP A 216 -11.45 -15.73 -11.87
CA ASP A 216 -12.19 -16.04 -10.65
C ASP A 216 -11.20 -16.17 -9.48
N TRP A 217 -11.52 -15.57 -8.32
CA TRP A 217 -10.74 -15.73 -7.10
C TRP A 217 -10.75 -17.19 -6.62
N VAL A 218 -9.60 -17.70 -6.23
CA VAL A 218 -9.45 -19.07 -5.69
C VAL A 218 -9.22 -19.03 -4.19
N ARG A 219 -8.18 -18.33 -3.74
CA ARG A 219 -7.83 -18.14 -2.32
C ARG A 219 -6.75 -17.07 -2.17
N ASP A 220 -6.55 -16.62 -0.97
CA ASP A 220 -5.36 -15.83 -0.60
C ASP A 220 -4.16 -16.74 -0.35
N VAL A 221 -2.94 -16.21 -0.53
CA VAL A 221 -1.70 -16.89 -0.15
C VAL A 221 -1.55 -16.78 1.37
N GLU A 222 -1.24 -17.90 2.02
CA GLU A 222 -1.12 -17.94 3.48
C GLU A 222 0.24 -17.43 3.97
N PRO A 223 0.33 -16.93 5.22
CA PRO A 223 1.60 -16.57 5.85
C PRO A 223 2.64 -17.70 5.80
N GLY A 224 3.85 -17.41 5.33
CA GLY A 224 4.93 -18.40 5.23
C GLY A 224 4.78 -19.43 4.10
N GLU A 225 3.84 -19.20 3.20
CA GLU A 225 3.57 -20.07 2.05
C GLU A 225 4.45 -19.70 0.85
N ILE A 226 4.80 -20.73 0.09
CA ILE A 226 5.38 -20.67 -1.25
C ILE A 226 4.46 -21.40 -2.22
N VAL A 227 4.07 -20.76 -3.29
CA VAL A 227 3.19 -21.29 -4.33
C VAL A 227 4.00 -21.41 -5.61
N VAL A 228 3.98 -22.59 -6.21
CA VAL A 228 4.67 -22.88 -7.48
C VAL A 228 3.63 -23.18 -8.55
N ILE A 229 3.70 -22.48 -9.66
CA ILE A 229 2.81 -22.59 -10.82
C ILE A 229 3.65 -22.94 -12.04
N ASP A 230 3.34 -24.04 -12.69
CA ASP A 230 3.97 -24.51 -13.92
C ASP A 230 2.92 -25.16 -14.86
N ASP A 231 3.38 -25.78 -15.94
CA ASP A 231 2.50 -26.44 -16.92
C ASP A 231 1.75 -27.66 -16.35
N SER A 232 2.21 -28.23 -15.22
CA SER A 232 1.50 -29.31 -14.50
C SER A 232 0.37 -28.79 -13.60
N GLY A 233 0.34 -27.49 -13.33
CA GLY A 233 -0.66 -26.82 -12.51
C GLY A 233 -0.07 -26.01 -11.38
N ILE A 234 -0.78 -25.95 -10.25
CA ILE A 234 -0.40 -25.18 -9.06
C ILE A 234 -0.07 -26.12 -7.90
N GLN A 235 1.00 -25.83 -7.20
CA GLN A 235 1.44 -26.55 -6.00
C GLN A 235 1.62 -25.56 -4.86
N TYR A 236 1.20 -25.96 -3.67
CA TYR A 236 1.28 -25.21 -2.43
C TYR A 236 2.26 -25.89 -1.48
N ASP A 237 3.17 -25.11 -0.90
CA ASP A 237 4.13 -25.60 0.08
C ASP A 237 4.44 -24.48 1.09
N SER A 238 5.12 -24.80 2.18
CA SER A 238 5.52 -23.85 3.19
C SER A 238 7.03 -23.79 3.29
N TYR A 239 7.59 -22.60 3.40
CA TYR A 239 9.02 -22.44 3.69
C TYR A 239 9.30 -22.26 5.19
N THR A 240 8.28 -21.92 5.97
CA THR A 240 8.34 -21.85 7.44
C THR A 240 6.99 -22.23 8.05
N ARG A 241 7.02 -22.71 9.31
CA ARG A 241 5.83 -22.99 10.12
C ARG A 241 5.68 -22.00 11.28
N ASP A 242 6.67 -21.14 11.47
CA ASP A 242 6.63 -20.06 12.47
C ASP A 242 5.90 -18.88 11.84
N THR A 243 4.58 -18.92 11.89
CA THR A 243 3.70 -17.96 11.23
C THR A 243 2.66 -17.40 12.21
N GLN A 244 2.33 -16.12 12.05
CA GLN A 244 1.26 -15.46 12.78
C GLN A 244 0.61 -14.42 11.88
N LEU A 245 -0.66 -14.57 11.55
CA LEU A 245 -1.37 -13.60 10.74
C LEU A 245 -1.34 -12.20 11.37
N ALA A 246 -0.88 -11.20 10.61
CA ALA A 246 -0.82 -9.80 10.99
C ALA A 246 -0.93 -8.90 9.74
N VAL A 247 -2.05 -8.97 9.04
CA VAL A 247 -2.29 -8.16 7.83
C VAL A 247 -2.22 -6.68 8.16
N CYS A 248 -1.59 -5.89 7.30
CA CYS A 248 -1.53 -4.45 7.47
C CYS A 248 -2.95 -3.85 7.53
N SER A 249 -3.33 -3.26 8.67
CA SER A 249 -4.65 -2.63 8.85
C SER A 249 -4.88 -1.46 7.90
N MET A 250 -3.81 -0.80 7.44
CA MET A 250 -3.91 0.31 6.49
C MET A 250 -4.37 -0.14 5.09
N GLU A 251 -4.30 -1.43 4.78
CA GLU A 251 -4.92 -1.97 3.56
C GLU A 251 -6.44 -1.74 3.60
N TYR A 252 -7.08 -1.99 4.73
CA TYR A 252 -8.52 -1.73 4.92
C TYR A 252 -8.82 -0.24 5.08
N VAL A 253 -7.98 0.50 5.79
CA VAL A 253 -8.22 1.94 6.06
C VAL A 253 -8.08 2.77 4.78
N TYR A 254 -7.00 2.57 4.02
CA TYR A 254 -6.62 3.49 2.94
C TYR A 254 -6.19 2.83 1.63
N PHE A 255 -5.23 1.85 1.65
CA PHE A 255 -4.51 1.46 0.43
C PHE A 255 -5.34 0.68 -0.56
N ALA A 256 -6.00 -0.41 -0.12
CA ALA A 256 -6.71 -1.28 -1.03
C ALA A 256 -7.94 -0.59 -1.65
N ARG A 257 -8.26 -0.96 -2.87
CA ARG A 257 -9.49 -0.47 -3.53
C ARG A 257 -10.73 -0.99 -2.81
N PRO A 258 -11.82 -0.22 -2.76
CA PRO A 258 -13.05 -0.63 -2.07
C PRO A 258 -13.68 -1.92 -2.61
N ASP A 259 -13.44 -2.26 -3.88
CA ASP A 259 -13.91 -3.47 -4.54
C ASP A 259 -13.04 -4.70 -4.25
N SER A 260 -11.87 -4.55 -3.62
CA SER A 260 -11.00 -5.65 -3.22
C SER A 260 -11.54 -6.43 -2.03
N VAL A 261 -11.19 -7.72 -1.98
CA VAL A 261 -11.42 -8.63 -0.84
C VAL A 261 -10.07 -9.12 -0.33
N ILE A 262 -9.83 -8.99 0.97
CA ILE A 262 -8.59 -9.42 1.64
C ILE A 262 -9.00 -10.29 2.83
N HIS A 263 -8.48 -11.50 2.93
CA HIS A 263 -8.84 -12.49 3.97
C HIS A 263 -10.37 -12.61 4.19
N GLY A 264 -11.12 -12.70 3.07
CA GLY A 264 -12.58 -12.86 3.10
C GLY A 264 -13.37 -11.58 3.40
N VAL A 265 -12.71 -10.47 3.73
CA VAL A 265 -13.35 -9.20 4.08
C VAL A 265 -13.28 -8.22 2.89
N ASN A 266 -14.45 -7.77 2.42
CA ASN A 266 -14.52 -6.72 1.40
C ASN A 266 -14.15 -5.37 1.99
N VAL A 267 -13.24 -4.65 1.35
CA VAL A 267 -12.69 -3.37 1.83
C VAL A 267 -13.76 -2.28 1.96
N HIS A 268 -14.70 -2.19 1.01
CA HIS A 268 -15.82 -1.25 1.12
C HIS A 268 -16.66 -1.52 2.37
N THR A 269 -16.97 -2.80 2.63
CA THR A 269 -17.76 -3.20 3.79
C THR A 269 -17.02 -2.88 5.10
N ALA A 270 -15.73 -3.19 5.17
CA ALA A 270 -14.90 -2.86 6.34
C ALA A 270 -14.90 -1.34 6.61
N ARG A 271 -14.63 -0.51 5.60
CA ARG A 271 -14.68 0.96 5.73
C ARG A 271 -16.06 1.47 6.13
N LYS A 272 -17.11 0.88 5.59
CA LYS A 272 -18.49 1.23 5.96
C LYS A 272 -18.79 0.89 7.42
N ASN A 273 -18.33 -0.25 7.91
CA ASN A 273 -18.44 -0.64 9.31
C ASN A 273 -17.62 0.27 10.23
N MET A 274 -16.39 0.66 9.83
CA MET A 274 -15.60 1.67 10.56
C MET A 274 -16.38 2.98 10.68
N GLY A 275 -17.05 3.41 9.60
CA GLY A 275 -17.90 4.60 9.63
C GLY A 275 -19.09 4.49 10.59
N ARG A 276 -19.76 3.33 10.66
CA ARG A 276 -20.85 3.07 11.62
C ARG A 276 -20.33 3.14 13.06
N ARG A 277 -19.20 2.47 13.31
CA ARG A 277 -18.58 2.49 14.65
C ARG A 277 -18.14 3.89 15.06
N LEU A 278 -17.55 4.66 14.12
CA LEU A 278 -17.17 6.04 14.35
C LEU A 278 -18.38 6.93 14.70
N ALA A 279 -19.55 6.69 14.08
CA ALA A 279 -20.78 7.41 14.41
C ALA A 279 -21.26 7.13 15.84
N GLN A 280 -21.07 5.90 16.35
CA GLN A 280 -21.39 5.52 17.73
C GLN A 280 -20.46 6.21 18.76
N GLU A 281 -19.21 6.48 18.36
CA GLU A 281 -18.21 7.15 19.19
C GLU A 281 -18.29 8.69 19.08
N PHE A 282 -18.99 9.23 18.09
CA PHE A 282 -19.15 10.66 17.85
C PHE A 282 -20.23 11.28 18.76
N GLN A 283 -19.90 12.40 19.43
CA GLN A 283 -20.74 12.98 20.48
C GLN A 283 -21.19 14.43 20.19
N HIS A 284 -21.12 14.88 18.94
CA HIS A 284 -21.44 16.26 18.59
C HIS A 284 -22.70 16.34 17.71
N GLU A 285 -23.42 17.46 17.81
CA GLU A 285 -24.54 17.72 16.92
C GLU A 285 -24.08 18.19 15.54
N ALA A 286 -24.70 17.64 14.48
CA ALA A 286 -24.37 18.00 13.11
C ALA A 286 -25.63 17.96 12.22
N ASP A 287 -25.52 18.57 11.04
CA ASP A 287 -26.62 18.66 10.09
C ASP A 287 -26.43 17.75 8.87
N ILE A 288 -25.17 17.51 8.46
CA ILE A 288 -24.79 16.70 7.29
C ILE A 288 -23.47 15.99 7.51
N VAL A 289 -23.29 14.86 6.80
CA VAL A 289 -22.04 14.13 6.68
C VAL A 289 -21.43 14.38 5.31
N VAL A 290 -20.12 14.64 5.26
CA VAL A 290 -19.36 14.88 4.03
C VAL A 290 -18.09 14.03 4.04
N GLY A 291 -17.97 13.07 3.13
CA GLY A 291 -16.76 12.26 2.97
C GLY A 291 -15.69 12.97 2.14
N VAL A 292 -14.43 12.87 2.56
CA VAL A 292 -13.29 13.32 1.75
C VAL A 292 -13.09 12.34 0.59
N PRO A 293 -13.17 12.78 -0.67
CA PRO A 293 -13.03 11.89 -1.81
C PRO A 293 -11.55 11.51 -2.08
N ASN A 294 -11.23 10.21 -2.45
CA ASN A 294 -12.22 9.15 -2.66
C ASN A 294 -12.20 8.11 -1.52
N SER A 295 -11.13 8.04 -0.72
CA SER A 295 -10.86 6.99 0.28
C SER A 295 -11.93 6.90 1.38
N SER A 296 -12.50 8.04 1.79
CA SER A 296 -13.40 8.12 2.94
C SER A 296 -14.87 8.00 2.61
N LEU A 297 -15.25 7.85 1.32
CA LEU A 297 -16.65 7.81 0.91
C LEU A 297 -17.41 6.63 1.53
N SER A 298 -16.77 5.45 1.61
CA SER A 298 -17.38 4.26 2.22
C SER A 298 -17.65 4.47 3.72
N ALA A 299 -16.70 5.04 4.44
CA ALA A 299 -16.86 5.36 5.86
C ALA A 299 -17.95 6.43 6.09
N ALA A 300 -18.00 7.46 5.23
CA ALA A 300 -19.06 8.49 5.29
C ALA A 300 -20.45 7.90 5.09
N MET A 301 -20.60 6.92 4.19
CA MET A 301 -21.88 6.20 4.02
C MET A 301 -22.27 5.45 5.30
N GLY A 302 -21.34 4.72 5.90
CA GLY A 302 -21.60 3.99 7.14
C GLY A 302 -21.92 4.91 8.32
N PHE A 303 -21.20 6.01 8.44
CA PHE A 303 -21.45 7.04 9.46
C PHE A 303 -22.85 7.64 9.31
N ALA A 304 -23.23 8.00 8.09
CA ALA A 304 -24.54 8.58 7.81
C ALA A 304 -25.70 7.60 8.11
N GLU A 305 -25.53 6.32 7.75
CA GLU A 305 -26.53 5.28 8.04
C GLU A 305 -26.76 5.10 9.56
N GLU A 306 -25.68 5.09 10.34
CA GLU A 306 -25.75 4.89 11.79
C GLU A 306 -26.27 6.13 12.52
N SER A 307 -25.77 7.31 12.15
CA SER A 307 -26.16 8.59 12.79
C SER A 307 -27.53 9.09 12.37
N GLY A 308 -28.07 8.61 11.23
CA GLY A 308 -29.30 9.14 10.62
C GLY A 308 -29.13 10.50 9.95
N LEU A 309 -27.92 11.04 9.84
CA LEU A 309 -27.61 12.29 9.18
C LEU A 309 -27.57 12.12 7.65
N PRO A 310 -28.00 13.11 6.85
CA PRO A 310 -27.85 13.08 5.40
C PRO A 310 -26.37 13.00 4.99
N ASN A 311 -26.03 12.07 4.08
CA ASN A 311 -24.72 12.04 3.42
C ASN A 311 -24.79 12.92 2.16
N GLU A 312 -23.99 13.98 2.14
CA GLU A 312 -24.04 15.00 1.10
C GLU A 312 -22.69 15.15 0.39
N MET A 313 -22.75 15.44 -0.91
CA MET A 313 -21.56 15.74 -1.71
C MET A 313 -21.06 17.16 -1.45
N GLY A 314 -20.49 17.40 -0.27
CA GLY A 314 -19.94 18.69 0.13
C GLY A 314 -18.56 18.98 -0.43
N LEU A 315 -17.82 17.95 -0.88
CA LEU A 315 -16.48 18.01 -1.45
C LEU A 315 -16.43 17.28 -2.79
N ILE A 316 -15.74 17.84 -3.78
CA ILE A 316 -15.55 17.25 -5.11
C ILE A 316 -14.07 17.25 -5.45
N LYS A 317 -13.55 16.07 -5.84
CA LYS A 317 -12.19 15.91 -6.38
C LYS A 317 -12.18 16.12 -7.88
N ASN A 318 -11.33 17.00 -8.36
CA ASN A 318 -11.12 17.18 -9.81
C ASN A 318 -10.32 16.00 -10.37
N GLN A 319 -10.93 15.21 -11.24
CA GLN A 319 -10.36 14.01 -11.83
C GLN A 319 -9.29 14.32 -12.91
N TYR A 320 -9.31 15.53 -13.48
CA TYR A 320 -8.41 15.94 -14.58
C TYR A 320 -7.14 16.63 -14.11
N THR A 321 -6.96 16.81 -12.80
CA THR A 321 -5.74 17.40 -12.25
C THR A 321 -4.71 16.28 -12.06
N GLN A 322 -3.78 16.16 -13.01
CA GLN A 322 -2.57 15.34 -12.87
C GLN A 322 -1.70 15.86 -11.72
N ARG A 323 -0.69 15.07 -11.28
CA ARG A 323 0.31 15.51 -10.28
C ARG A 323 0.79 16.92 -10.63
N THR A 324 0.55 17.88 -9.73
CA THR A 324 1.03 19.24 -9.91
C THR A 324 2.56 19.21 -9.95
N PHE A 325 3.14 19.65 -11.08
CA PHE A 325 4.55 19.98 -11.17
C PHE A 325 4.92 20.90 -10.00
N ILE A 326 6.17 20.78 -9.52
CA ILE A 326 6.72 21.66 -8.48
C ILE A 326 6.45 23.11 -8.87
N GLN A 327 5.53 23.75 -8.15
CA GLN A 327 5.19 25.14 -8.40
C GLN A 327 6.16 26.04 -7.62
N PRO A 328 6.80 27.04 -8.26
CA PRO A 328 7.89 27.80 -7.66
C PRO A 328 7.45 28.77 -6.58
N THR A 329 6.17 29.14 -6.47
CA THR A 329 5.66 30.07 -5.48
C THR A 329 4.59 29.45 -4.57
N GLN A 330 4.43 30.00 -3.35
CA GLN A 330 3.41 29.58 -2.38
C GLN A 330 1.99 29.74 -2.95
N GLU A 331 1.71 30.87 -3.61
CA GLU A 331 0.42 31.18 -4.22
C GLU A 331 0.03 30.16 -5.31
N LEU A 332 0.98 29.77 -6.15
CA LEU A 332 0.76 28.76 -7.20
C LEU A 332 0.54 27.35 -6.60
N ARG A 333 1.19 27.04 -5.46
CA ARG A 333 0.93 25.78 -4.72
C ARG A 333 -0.46 25.76 -4.14
N GLU A 334 -0.94 26.87 -3.56
CA GLU A 334 -2.28 27.02 -3.04
C GLU A 334 -3.34 26.91 -4.15
N GLN A 335 -3.11 27.53 -5.31
CA GLN A 335 -3.96 27.35 -6.50
C GLN A 335 -3.98 25.91 -6.98
N GLY A 336 -2.81 25.25 -7.01
CA GLY A 336 -2.70 23.84 -7.42
C GLY A 336 -3.53 22.87 -6.57
N VAL A 337 -3.74 23.20 -5.29
CA VAL A 337 -4.58 22.38 -4.43
C VAL A 337 -6.04 22.74 -4.53
N ARG A 338 -6.41 24.02 -4.69
CA ARG A 338 -7.78 24.42 -5.03
C ARG A 338 -8.27 23.77 -6.33
N MET A 339 -7.35 23.48 -7.25
CA MET A 339 -7.66 22.71 -8.47
C MET A 339 -7.93 21.22 -8.21
N LYS A 340 -7.40 20.65 -7.10
CA LYS A 340 -7.58 19.21 -6.78
C LYS A 340 -8.87 18.91 -6.04
N LEU A 341 -9.29 19.80 -5.13
CA LEU A 341 -10.45 19.62 -4.28
C LEU A 341 -11.25 20.92 -4.17
N SER A 342 -12.56 20.85 -4.32
CA SER A 342 -13.46 21.99 -4.22
C SER A 342 -14.63 21.68 -3.28
N ALA A 343 -15.05 22.68 -2.48
CA ALA A 343 -16.26 22.58 -1.68
C ALA A 343 -17.51 23.02 -2.47
N VAL A 344 -18.63 22.33 -2.24
CA VAL A 344 -19.94 22.67 -2.83
C VAL A 344 -20.67 23.63 -1.87
N SER A 345 -20.49 24.93 -2.08
CA SER A 345 -20.99 25.97 -1.17
C SER A 345 -22.49 25.88 -0.92
N SER A 346 -23.29 25.51 -1.93
CA SER A 346 -24.77 25.34 -1.78
C SER A 346 -25.17 24.23 -0.82
N VAL A 347 -24.29 23.26 -0.62
CA VAL A 347 -24.49 22.12 0.28
C VAL A 347 -24.06 22.48 1.71
N VAL A 348 -22.87 23.08 1.88
CA VAL A 348 -22.25 23.26 3.19
C VAL A 348 -22.60 24.58 3.89
N LYS A 349 -23.06 25.60 3.14
CA LYS A 349 -23.30 26.92 3.68
C LYS A 349 -24.32 26.92 4.82
N GLY A 350 -23.92 27.45 5.98
CA GLY A 350 -24.75 27.57 7.19
C GLY A 350 -24.99 26.24 7.91
N LYS A 351 -24.34 25.14 7.50
CA LYS A 351 -24.47 23.80 8.09
C LYS A 351 -23.36 23.50 9.08
N ARG A 352 -23.69 22.67 10.09
CA ARG A 352 -22.72 21.95 10.91
C ARG A 352 -22.34 20.68 10.16
N VAL A 353 -21.10 20.60 9.70
CA VAL A 353 -20.63 19.55 8.81
C VAL A 353 -19.81 18.54 9.61
N VAL A 354 -20.12 17.25 9.52
CA VAL A 354 -19.18 16.19 9.89
C VAL A 354 -18.36 15.81 8.66
N MET A 355 -17.09 16.15 8.67
CA MET A 355 -16.13 15.78 7.64
C MET A 355 -15.51 14.43 8.01
N ILE A 356 -15.75 13.40 7.19
CA ILE A 356 -15.16 12.07 7.37
C ILE A 356 -13.90 11.97 6.53
N ASP A 357 -12.77 11.66 7.18
CA ASP A 357 -11.51 11.30 6.51
C ASP A 357 -11.01 9.93 6.99
N ASP A 358 -10.10 9.30 6.24
CA ASP A 358 -9.57 7.97 6.57
C ASP A 358 -8.55 8.02 7.71
N SER A 359 -7.62 8.97 7.68
CA SER A 359 -6.51 9.07 8.62
C SER A 359 -5.93 10.48 8.69
N ILE A 360 -5.23 10.82 9.79
CA ILE A 360 -4.42 12.04 9.92
C ILE A 360 -2.96 11.65 10.15
N VAL A 361 -2.07 12.10 9.25
CA VAL A 361 -0.61 11.88 9.37
C VAL A 361 0.07 13.16 9.88
N ARG A 362 0.06 14.22 9.08
CA ARG A 362 0.71 15.51 9.37
C ARG A 362 -0.27 16.64 9.70
N GLY A 363 -1.56 16.43 9.52
CA GLY A 363 -2.62 17.43 9.74
C GLY A 363 -2.72 18.53 8.68
N THR A 364 -1.76 18.66 7.76
CA THR A 364 -1.74 19.72 6.74
C THR A 364 -2.90 19.61 5.75
N THR A 365 -3.23 18.39 5.31
CA THR A 365 -4.37 18.13 4.42
C THR A 365 -5.69 18.42 5.13
N SER A 366 -5.87 17.88 6.34
CA SER A 366 -7.10 18.06 7.12
C SER A 366 -7.37 19.53 7.41
N ARG A 367 -6.34 20.31 7.88
CA ARG A 367 -6.44 21.76 8.08
C ARG A 367 -6.91 22.48 6.83
N ARG A 368 -6.39 22.11 5.69
CA ARG A 368 -6.74 22.72 4.41
C ARG A 368 -8.17 22.42 3.98
N ILE A 369 -8.66 21.19 4.19
CA ILE A 369 -10.03 20.80 3.88
C ILE A 369 -11.00 21.52 4.84
N VAL A 370 -10.69 21.59 6.12
CA VAL A 370 -11.45 22.38 7.11
C VAL A 370 -11.59 23.82 6.67
N GLN A 371 -10.46 24.47 6.28
CA GLN A 371 -10.50 25.85 5.79
C GLN A 371 -11.32 25.99 4.52
N LEU A 372 -11.25 25.03 3.59
CA LEU A 372 -12.04 25.02 2.38
C LEU A 372 -13.56 24.97 2.66
N LEU A 373 -13.99 24.16 3.62
CA LEU A 373 -15.37 24.07 4.07
C LEU A 373 -15.84 25.36 4.76
N ARG A 374 -14.97 25.98 5.60
CA ARG A 374 -15.25 27.25 6.24
C ARG A 374 -15.39 28.39 5.22
N ASP A 375 -14.49 28.49 4.25
CA ASP A 375 -14.53 29.47 3.16
C ASP A 375 -15.80 29.33 2.31
N ALA A 376 -16.32 28.10 2.18
CA ALA A 376 -17.59 27.80 1.51
C ALA A 376 -18.81 28.13 2.37
N GLY A 377 -18.63 28.55 3.64
CA GLY A 377 -19.67 29.04 4.53
C GLY A 377 -20.23 28.02 5.50
N ALA A 378 -19.54 26.91 5.77
CA ALA A 378 -19.91 26.00 6.85
C ALA A 378 -19.96 26.75 8.19
N LYS A 379 -20.99 26.45 9.01
CA LYS A 379 -21.17 27.04 10.34
C LYS A 379 -20.20 26.44 11.34
N GLU A 380 -20.10 25.12 11.32
CA GLU A 380 -19.19 24.31 12.14
C GLU A 380 -18.61 23.20 11.26
N VAL A 381 -17.37 22.78 11.55
CA VAL A 381 -16.70 21.68 10.88
C VAL A 381 -16.14 20.71 11.96
N HIS A 382 -16.85 19.60 12.15
CA HIS A 382 -16.44 18.51 12.99
C HIS A 382 -15.67 17.49 12.16
N VAL A 383 -14.46 17.14 12.57
CA VAL A 383 -13.62 16.17 11.86
C VAL A 383 -13.76 14.81 12.54
N ALA A 384 -14.10 13.79 11.75
CA ALA A 384 -14.20 12.42 12.24
C ALA A 384 -13.35 11.49 11.36
N ILE A 385 -12.43 10.75 11.97
CA ILE A 385 -11.39 9.97 11.31
C ILE A 385 -11.69 8.48 11.44
N GLY A 386 -11.74 7.79 10.30
CA GLY A 386 -12.06 6.37 10.18
C GLY A 386 -10.99 5.41 10.69
N SER A 387 -9.90 5.93 11.25
CA SER A 387 -8.83 5.15 11.89
C SER A 387 -8.50 5.70 13.27
N PRO A 388 -7.79 4.93 14.12
CA PRO A 388 -7.17 5.46 15.32
C PRO A 388 -6.07 6.48 15.01
N GLU A 389 -5.57 7.16 16.05
CA GLU A 389 -4.46 8.10 15.95
C GLU A 389 -3.17 7.40 15.51
N LEU A 390 -2.56 7.86 14.41
CA LEU A 390 -1.26 7.38 13.93
C LEU A 390 -0.13 7.96 14.80
N LYS A 391 0.49 7.13 15.63
CA LYS A 391 1.51 7.54 16.63
C LYS A 391 2.91 6.97 16.37
N TYR A 392 3.01 5.90 15.58
CA TYR A 392 4.25 5.16 15.37
C TYR A 392 4.55 4.95 13.89
N PRO A 393 5.85 4.90 13.52
CA PRO A 393 6.28 4.68 12.13
C PRO A 393 5.99 3.25 11.67
N CYS A 394 6.15 3.01 10.37
CA CYS A 394 6.09 1.69 9.76
C CYS A 394 7.46 1.23 9.27
N PHE A 395 7.75 -0.08 9.43
CA PHE A 395 8.97 -0.71 8.94
C PHE A 395 8.71 -1.83 7.93
N TYR A 396 7.43 -2.12 7.60
CA TYR A 396 7.03 -3.23 6.74
C TYR A 396 6.59 -2.80 5.32
N GLY A 397 6.82 -1.52 4.95
CA GLY A 397 6.63 -1.07 3.57
C GLY A 397 5.83 0.21 3.37
N ILE A 398 5.28 0.85 4.42
CA ILE A 398 4.66 2.18 4.29
C ILE A 398 5.71 3.27 4.51
N ASP A 399 5.67 4.34 3.70
CA ASP A 399 6.59 5.48 3.79
C ASP A 399 6.23 6.44 4.94
N ILE A 400 6.23 5.92 6.16
CA ILE A 400 6.19 6.69 7.41
C ILE A 400 7.38 6.21 8.25
N GLN A 401 8.54 6.82 8.04
CA GLN A 401 9.79 6.31 8.63
C GLN A 401 10.09 6.89 10.01
N THR A 402 9.51 8.04 10.36
CA THR A 402 9.84 8.74 11.62
C THR A 402 8.62 9.22 12.39
N ARG A 403 8.68 9.16 13.73
CA ARG A 403 7.65 9.73 14.62
C ARG A 403 7.48 11.24 14.45
N ARG A 404 8.54 11.95 14.00
CA ARG A 404 8.51 13.42 13.80
C ARG A 404 7.50 13.84 12.74
N GLU A 405 7.14 12.95 11.82
CA GLU A 405 6.17 13.20 10.76
C GLU A 405 4.71 13.04 11.22
N LEU A 406 4.49 12.40 12.37
CA LEU A 406 3.18 12.05 12.87
C LEU A 406 2.69 13.11 13.87
N ILE A 407 1.62 13.83 13.51
CA ILE A 407 1.07 14.88 14.36
C ILE A 407 0.60 14.33 15.70
N SER A 408 -0.10 13.18 15.69
CA SER A 408 -0.63 12.53 16.91
C SER A 408 0.44 11.84 17.76
N ALA A 409 1.70 11.71 17.28
CA ALA A 409 2.81 11.30 18.12
C ALA A 409 3.33 12.41 19.02
N ASN A 410 2.99 13.69 18.70
CA ASN A 410 3.57 14.90 19.30
C ASN A 410 2.50 15.78 19.95
N HIS A 411 1.22 15.61 19.62
CA HIS A 411 0.12 16.43 20.09
C HIS A 411 -1.06 15.56 20.54
N SER A 412 -1.79 16.01 21.55
CA SER A 412 -3.07 15.43 21.97
C SER A 412 -4.15 15.66 20.90
N VAL A 413 -5.26 14.92 20.99
CA VAL A 413 -6.41 15.10 20.08
C VAL A 413 -6.93 16.54 20.10
N ASP A 414 -7.01 17.17 21.27
CA ASP A 414 -7.45 18.57 21.42
C ASP A 414 -6.48 19.54 20.73
N GLU A 415 -5.18 19.36 20.92
CA GLU A 415 -4.16 20.18 20.22
C GLU A 415 -4.20 19.97 18.71
N VAL A 416 -4.39 18.72 18.24
CA VAL A 416 -4.54 18.45 16.80
C VAL A 416 -5.80 19.13 16.27
N CYS A 417 -6.92 19.10 17.01
CA CYS A 417 -8.16 19.77 16.66
C CYS A 417 -7.93 21.29 16.45
N GLU A 418 -7.24 21.93 17.40
CA GLU A 418 -6.88 23.36 17.29
C GLU A 418 -5.97 23.63 16.08
N ILE A 419 -4.95 22.80 15.86
CA ILE A 419 -3.99 22.94 14.75
C ILE A 419 -4.69 22.85 13.40
N ILE A 420 -5.64 21.92 13.21
CA ILE A 420 -6.37 21.78 11.97
C ILE A 420 -7.52 22.78 11.82
N GLY A 421 -7.87 23.52 12.91
CA GLY A 421 -8.89 24.54 12.94
C GLY A 421 -10.34 23.99 12.89
N ALA A 422 -10.54 22.78 13.37
CA ALA A 422 -11.85 22.13 13.48
C ALA A 422 -12.57 22.56 14.77
N ASP A 423 -13.89 22.36 14.82
CA ASP A 423 -14.70 22.58 16.03
C ASP A 423 -14.65 21.35 16.96
N SER A 424 -14.42 20.17 16.40
CA SER A 424 -14.09 18.95 17.15
C SER A 424 -13.30 17.96 16.29
N LEU A 425 -12.58 17.06 16.95
CA LEU A 425 -11.88 15.94 16.32
C LEU A 425 -12.23 14.65 17.05
N THR A 426 -12.71 13.65 16.32
CA THR A 426 -12.98 12.29 16.81
C THR A 426 -12.24 11.30 15.95
N CYS A 427 -11.38 10.47 16.55
CA CYS A 427 -10.74 9.33 15.87
C CYS A 427 -11.42 8.04 16.31
N LEU A 428 -11.57 7.09 15.39
CA LEU A 428 -12.09 5.76 15.71
C LEU A 428 -11.18 5.07 16.74
N SER A 429 -11.77 4.40 17.73
CA SER A 429 -11.00 3.60 18.67
C SER A 429 -10.30 2.42 17.98
N LEU A 430 -9.19 1.94 18.55
CA LEU A 430 -8.46 0.79 18.02
C LEU A 430 -9.31 -0.47 18.04
N GLU A 431 -10.00 -0.70 19.12
CA GLU A 431 -10.94 -1.82 19.28
C GLU A 431 -12.08 -1.72 18.26
N GLY A 432 -12.64 -0.52 18.08
CA GLY A 432 -13.69 -0.27 17.09
C GLY A 432 -13.24 -0.53 15.65
N MET A 433 -11.99 -0.22 15.32
CA MET A 433 -11.43 -0.51 14.00
C MET A 433 -11.25 -2.03 13.80
N ILE A 434 -10.68 -2.74 14.79
CA ILE A 434 -10.48 -4.19 14.71
C ILE A 434 -11.82 -4.91 14.55
N GLU A 435 -12.81 -4.56 15.36
CA GLU A 435 -14.17 -5.12 15.29
C GLU A 435 -14.84 -4.82 13.94
N ALA A 436 -14.66 -3.61 13.41
CA ALA A 436 -15.27 -3.18 12.14
C ALA A 436 -14.68 -3.90 10.92
N ILE A 437 -13.38 -4.18 10.92
CA ILE A 437 -12.71 -4.97 9.89
C ILE A 437 -13.19 -6.42 9.98
N GLY A 438 -13.13 -7.04 11.16
CA GLY A 438 -13.77 -8.31 11.47
C GLY A 438 -13.24 -9.50 10.67
N ILE A 439 -11.91 -9.67 10.56
CA ILE A 439 -11.32 -10.90 10.00
C ILE A 439 -11.68 -12.08 10.93
N GLU A 440 -12.20 -13.16 10.37
CA GLU A 440 -12.50 -14.38 11.13
C GLU A 440 -11.20 -15.15 11.42
N THR A 441 -10.62 -14.91 12.60
CA THR A 441 -9.35 -15.52 13.00
C THR A 441 -9.19 -15.52 14.53
N ASP A 442 -8.46 -16.51 15.06
CA ASP A 442 -8.02 -16.56 16.47
C ASP A 442 -6.67 -15.82 16.69
N ALA A 443 -6.10 -15.24 15.64
CA ALA A 443 -4.83 -14.51 15.73
C ALA A 443 -4.97 -13.24 16.59
N PRO A 444 -3.90 -12.82 17.30
CA PRO A 444 -3.91 -11.58 18.08
C PRO A 444 -4.37 -10.37 17.28
N LYS A 445 -5.03 -9.42 17.95
CA LYS A 445 -5.51 -8.18 17.34
C LYS A 445 -6.37 -8.40 16.08
N GLY A 446 -7.14 -9.52 16.05
CA GLY A 446 -7.97 -9.88 14.90
C GLY A 446 -7.17 -10.16 13.64
N GLY A 447 -5.93 -10.64 13.74
CA GLY A 447 -5.07 -10.92 12.59
C GLY A 447 -4.53 -9.67 11.88
N LEU A 448 -4.51 -8.52 12.57
CA LEU A 448 -4.09 -7.24 12.02
C LEU A 448 -2.75 -6.76 12.59
N CYS A 449 -1.89 -6.20 11.74
CA CYS A 449 -0.81 -5.33 12.16
C CYS A 449 -1.38 -3.94 12.42
N VAL A 450 -1.36 -3.52 13.69
CA VAL A 450 -1.86 -2.23 14.16
C VAL A 450 -0.77 -1.37 14.81
N ALA A 451 0.49 -1.73 14.56
CA ALA A 451 1.67 -1.11 15.18
C ALA A 451 1.76 0.42 14.98
N TYR A 452 1.11 0.97 13.95
CA TYR A 452 1.01 2.43 13.75
C TYR A 452 0.27 3.14 14.88
N PHE A 453 -0.62 2.42 15.56
CA PHE A 453 -1.53 2.98 16.57
C PHE A 453 -1.03 2.70 17.98
N ASP A 454 -0.57 1.47 18.27
CA ASP A 454 -0.18 1.03 19.62
C ASP A 454 1.34 0.88 19.85
N GLY A 455 2.15 0.87 18.78
CA GLY A 455 3.61 0.70 18.85
C GLY A 455 4.08 -0.73 19.11
N GLU A 456 3.16 -1.71 19.09
CA GLU A 456 3.47 -3.12 19.28
C GLU A 456 3.67 -3.82 17.93
N PHE A 457 4.91 -4.00 17.54
CA PHE A 457 5.28 -4.64 16.27
C PHE A 457 5.17 -6.16 16.38
N PRO A 458 4.58 -6.85 15.38
CA PRO A 458 4.46 -8.32 15.38
C PRO A 458 5.79 -9.07 15.32
N THR A 459 6.86 -8.43 14.86
CA THR A 459 8.20 -9.00 14.74
C THR A 459 9.25 -8.06 15.32
N PRO A 460 10.46 -8.56 15.66
CA PRO A 460 11.62 -7.70 15.93
C PRO A 460 11.90 -6.77 14.75
N LEU A 461 12.41 -5.57 15.02
CA LEU A 461 12.65 -4.54 14.00
C LEU A 461 14.07 -4.61 13.38
N TYR A 462 14.93 -5.45 13.89
CA TYR A 462 16.30 -5.72 13.39
C TYR A 462 17.12 -4.43 13.17
N ASP A 463 17.40 -4.05 11.92
CA ASP A 463 18.22 -2.88 11.58
C ASP A 463 17.58 -1.55 12.04
N TYR A 464 16.29 -1.52 12.33
CA TYR A 464 15.54 -0.33 12.75
C TYR A 464 15.33 -0.22 14.26
N GLU A 465 15.70 -1.25 15.05
CA GLU A 465 15.40 -1.35 16.49
C GLU A 465 16.02 -0.18 17.28
N GLU A 466 17.31 0.09 17.07
CA GLU A 466 18.01 1.16 17.81
C GLU A 466 17.45 2.55 17.47
N GLU A 467 17.16 2.81 16.20
CA GLU A 467 16.59 4.09 15.75
C GLU A 467 15.17 4.28 16.31
N TYR A 468 14.36 3.22 16.29
CA TYR A 468 13.02 3.25 16.84
C TYR A 468 13.04 3.55 18.34
N LEU A 469 13.82 2.82 19.14
CA LEU A 469 13.94 3.04 20.59
C LEU A 469 14.41 4.46 20.92
N ARG A 470 15.40 4.98 20.19
CA ARG A 470 15.86 6.36 20.32
C ARG A 470 14.75 7.35 20.02
N SER A 471 13.93 7.10 19.01
CA SER A 471 12.81 7.98 18.64
C SER A 471 11.72 8.08 19.72
N LEU A 472 11.60 7.06 20.58
CA LEU A 472 10.65 7.07 21.71
C LEU A 472 11.12 8.00 22.84
N GLU A 473 12.44 8.13 23.05
CA GLU A 473 13.05 8.95 24.09
C GLU A 473 13.10 10.44 23.69
N GLU A 474 13.15 10.75 22.40
CA GLU A 474 13.21 12.12 21.91
C GLU A 474 11.87 12.84 22.12
N LYS A 475 11.84 13.90 22.95
CA LYS A 475 10.76 14.88 22.93
C LYS A 475 10.82 15.66 21.62
N THR A 476 10.07 15.22 20.64
CA THR A 476 10.04 15.86 19.32
C THR A 476 9.18 17.11 19.39
N SER A 477 9.81 18.29 19.31
CA SER A 477 9.09 19.52 18.98
C SER A 477 8.69 19.43 17.50
N PHE A 478 7.41 19.27 17.23
CA PHE A 478 6.86 19.38 15.88
C PHE A 478 6.95 20.86 15.46
N TYR A 479 7.93 21.18 14.64
CA TYR A 479 8.07 22.54 14.12
C TYR A 479 7.07 22.75 12.98
N ILE A 480 5.97 23.44 13.29
CA ILE A 480 5.12 24.10 12.29
C ILE A 480 5.81 25.40 11.86
N GLU A 481 7.03 25.34 11.34
CA GLU A 481 7.77 26.54 10.92
C GLU A 481 7.36 27.10 9.56
N ASN A 482 6.40 26.50 8.83
CA ASN A 482 6.00 26.96 7.51
C ASN A 482 4.48 27.09 7.31
N VAL A 483 3.77 27.57 8.33
CA VAL A 483 2.35 27.92 8.22
C VAL A 483 2.13 29.34 8.73
N LYS A 484 2.86 30.29 8.15
CA LYS A 484 2.50 31.71 8.15
C LYS A 484 2.32 32.19 6.73
#